data_38120429895221b2c0dd94866d9319d9
#
_entry.id   38120429895221b2c0dd94866d9319d9
#
_cell.length_a   1.000
_cell.length_b   1.000
_cell.length_c   1.000
_cell.angle_alpha   90.00
_cell.angle_beta   90.00
_cell.angle_gamma   90.00
#
_symmetry.space_group_name_H-M   'P 1'
#
loop_
_entity.id
_entity.type
_entity.pdbx_description
1 polymer ?
#
loop_
_entity_poly.entity_id
_entity_poly.type
_entity_poly.pdbx_seq_one_letter_code
_entity_poly.pdbx_strand_id
1 'polypeptide(L)'
;MQTVWPLIVSVTQNGQEDCSFGLGRARYSPENSKECGNVAEHPPDRILRDRISDTASADGPGFRGRLAAAVTAAGGLGLVGGGYGEADWLLAQIDETDGARVGYGFITWSLARNPGLLDNALAQQPATIMLSFGDLTPFAERIRGAGVPLTAQVQTLHQARLALAAGAQIIVAQGGEAGGHGMGARSTFTLVPDVVDLVAQRSAETLVVAAGGVADGRGLAAALALGADGVLVGTRFWAATEALVSPRARQRGIAAGGDDTVRTRVYDIVRQRDWPEEYDARMVGNALTARWHGHEAELSARLPDVRKEFERAAAAEDFDVITVLVGEAVGLVHDVRPAAEIVHRMVRDAARILNQ
;
A
#
# COMPACT_ATOMS: atom_id res chain seq x y z
N MET A 1 8.25 9.16 10.84
CA MET A 1 7.73 8.98 9.46
C MET A 1 7.72 7.50 9.17
N GLN A 2 6.56 6.94 8.99
CA GLN A 2 6.34 5.50 8.87
C GLN A 2 6.20 5.14 7.38
N THR A 3 6.44 3.88 7.06
CA THR A 3 6.31 3.33 5.70
C THR A 3 4.89 3.58 5.18
N VAL A 4 4.79 4.07 3.96
CA VAL A 4 3.51 4.29 3.28
C VAL A 4 2.93 2.93 2.90
N TRP A 5 1.80 2.55 3.46
CA TRP A 5 1.07 1.32 3.11
C TRP A 5 -0.05 1.65 2.13
N PRO A 6 -0.12 0.96 1.03
CA PRO A 6 -1.05 1.23 -0.06
C PRO A 6 -2.40 0.50 0.09
N LEU A 7 -3.29 0.76 -0.86
CA LEU A 7 -4.67 0.30 -0.91
C LEU A 7 -4.92 -0.67 -2.06
N ILE A 8 -5.73 -1.71 -1.84
CA ILE A 8 -6.14 -2.64 -2.90
C ILE A 8 -7.44 -2.15 -3.53
N VAL A 9 -7.43 -1.97 -4.85
CA VAL A 9 -8.62 -1.77 -5.67
C VAL A 9 -8.72 -2.95 -6.62
N SER A 10 -9.79 -3.73 -6.51
CA SER A 10 -10.10 -4.87 -7.39
C SER A 10 -11.29 -4.52 -8.28
N VAL A 11 -11.29 -5.00 -9.53
CA VAL A 11 -12.44 -4.91 -10.45
C VAL A 11 -12.79 -6.32 -10.88
N THR A 12 -14.01 -6.74 -10.62
CA THR A 12 -14.54 -7.99 -11.19
C THR A 12 -14.97 -7.73 -12.63
N GLN A 13 -14.61 -8.63 -13.56
CA GLN A 13 -14.89 -8.50 -15.01
C GLN A 13 -16.39 -8.68 -15.40
N ASN A 14 -17.29 -8.84 -14.46
CA ASN A 14 -18.72 -8.89 -14.74
C ASN A 14 -19.29 -7.47 -14.62
N GLY A 15 -19.64 -6.88 -15.75
CA GLY A 15 -20.15 -5.52 -15.95
C GLY A 15 -21.42 -5.12 -15.19
N GLN A 16 -21.55 -5.47 -13.92
CA GLN A 16 -22.47 -4.94 -12.95
C GLN A 16 -21.67 -4.15 -11.93
N GLU A 17 -22.14 -2.94 -11.62
CA GLU A 17 -21.60 -2.02 -10.62
C GLU A 17 -21.78 -2.57 -9.19
N ASP A 18 -21.15 -3.72 -8.89
CA ASP A 18 -21.05 -4.25 -7.54
C ASP A 18 -19.61 -4.22 -7.09
N CYS A 19 -19.24 -3.13 -6.42
CA CYS A 19 -17.97 -2.98 -5.70
C CYS A 19 -18.00 -3.82 -4.41
N SER A 20 -18.12 -5.14 -4.53
CA SER A 20 -17.96 -6.04 -3.39
C SER A 20 -16.71 -6.88 -3.53
N PHE A 21 -15.88 -6.88 -2.49
CA PHE A 21 -14.69 -7.72 -2.41
C PHE A 21 -15.13 -9.17 -2.13
N GLY A 22 -15.25 -9.95 -3.20
CA GLY A 22 -15.46 -11.41 -3.12
C GLY A 22 -14.16 -12.14 -3.50
N LEU A 23 -13.63 -12.98 -2.61
CA LEU A 23 -12.52 -13.87 -2.92
C LEU A 23 -13.00 -15.00 -3.85
N GLY A 24 -12.87 -14.80 -5.17
CA GLY A 24 -13.19 -15.84 -6.15
C GLY A 24 -12.81 -15.44 -7.58
N ARG A 25 -12.02 -16.28 -8.24
CA ARG A 25 -11.72 -16.13 -9.67
C ARG A 25 -12.94 -16.55 -10.50
N ALA A 26 -13.57 -15.62 -11.22
CA ALA A 26 -14.44 -15.98 -12.34
C ALA A 26 -13.58 -16.25 -13.57
N ARG A 27 -13.55 -17.50 -14.05
CA ARG A 27 -12.95 -17.86 -15.36
C ARG A 27 -13.88 -17.38 -16.47
N TYR A 28 -13.37 -16.58 -17.39
CA TYR A 28 -14.05 -16.28 -18.63
C TYR A 28 -14.16 -17.56 -19.47
N SER A 29 -15.38 -18.06 -19.68
CA SER A 29 -15.72 -19.04 -20.71
C SER A 29 -16.85 -18.44 -21.57
N PRO A 30 -16.69 -18.34 -22.91
CA PRO A 30 -17.69 -17.71 -23.79
C PRO A 30 -19.01 -18.48 -23.92
N GLU A 31 -19.16 -19.64 -23.31
CA GLU A 31 -20.29 -20.54 -23.61
C GLU A 31 -21.42 -20.59 -22.56
N ASN A 32 -21.34 -19.84 -21.44
CA ASN A 32 -22.39 -19.88 -20.41
C ASN A 32 -23.19 -18.57 -20.29
N SER A 33 -23.92 -18.21 -21.33
CA SER A 33 -24.94 -17.17 -21.29
C SER A 33 -26.34 -17.77 -21.18
N LYS A 34 -26.65 -18.56 -20.19
CA LYS A 34 -28.03 -18.92 -19.78
C LYS A 34 -27.97 -19.65 -18.43
N GLU A 35 -28.61 -19.03 -17.46
CA GLU A 35 -29.15 -19.50 -16.18
C GLU A 35 -28.66 -18.68 -14.99
N CYS A 36 -29.31 -17.52 -14.78
CA CYS A 36 -29.36 -16.88 -13.48
C CYS A 36 -30.50 -17.50 -12.67
N GLY A 37 -30.18 -18.43 -11.78
CA GLY A 37 -31.06 -18.88 -10.71
C GLY A 37 -30.88 -18.00 -9.47
N ASN A 38 -32.00 -17.62 -8.85
CA ASN A 38 -32.14 -16.77 -7.67
C ASN A 38 -31.16 -17.15 -6.55
N VAL A 39 -30.26 -16.25 -6.19
CA VAL A 39 -29.48 -16.28 -4.94
C VAL A 39 -30.15 -15.33 -3.96
N ALA A 40 -30.52 -15.87 -2.79
CA ALA A 40 -31.21 -15.16 -1.72
C ALA A 40 -30.45 -13.92 -1.27
N GLU A 41 -31.17 -12.80 -1.21
CA GLU A 41 -30.72 -11.52 -0.67
C GLU A 41 -30.34 -11.66 0.80
N HIS A 42 -29.07 -11.40 1.16
CA HIS A 42 -28.70 -11.02 2.51
C HIS A 42 -28.86 -9.50 2.67
N PRO A 43 -29.45 -9.04 3.80
CA PRO A 43 -29.71 -7.62 4.00
C PRO A 43 -28.39 -6.84 4.13
N PRO A 44 -28.33 -5.61 3.57
CA PRO A 44 -27.15 -4.76 3.68
C PRO A 44 -26.99 -4.29 5.13
N ASP A 45 -25.82 -4.51 5.70
CA ASP A 45 -25.45 -3.99 7.00
C ASP A 45 -25.50 -2.45 6.98
N ARG A 46 -26.29 -1.90 7.87
CA ARG A 46 -26.46 -0.47 8.12
C ARG A 46 -25.14 0.14 8.57
N ILE A 47 -24.55 0.97 7.73
CA ILE A 47 -23.44 1.83 8.09
C ILE A 47 -23.98 3.03 8.85
N LEU A 48 -23.55 3.17 10.10
CA LEU A 48 -23.79 4.32 10.96
C LEU A 48 -22.93 5.51 10.50
N ARG A 49 -23.58 6.67 10.34
CA ARG A 49 -22.96 7.98 10.10
C ARG A 49 -22.61 8.66 11.43
N ASP A 50 -21.58 9.49 11.36
CA ASP A 50 -21.22 10.63 12.19
C ASP A 50 -20.42 10.41 13.48
N ARG A 51 -19.19 10.87 13.50
CA ARG A 51 -18.71 12.11 14.16
C ARG A 51 -17.21 12.29 14.04
N ILE A 52 -16.84 13.47 13.54
CA ILE A 52 -15.48 14.01 13.45
C ILE A 52 -15.15 14.73 14.74
N SER A 53 -13.97 14.51 15.31
CA SER A 53 -13.32 15.49 16.18
C SER A 53 -11.82 15.52 15.84
N ASP A 54 -11.36 16.74 15.56
CA ASP A 54 -9.97 17.07 15.24
C ASP A 54 -9.08 17.01 16.46
N THR A 55 -7.94 16.34 16.36
CA THR A 55 -6.69 16.82 16.97
C THR A 55 -5.51 16.29 16.16
N ALA A 56 -4.79 17.22 15.55
CA ALA A 56 -3.57 16.96 14.82
C ALA A 56 -2.39 16.79 15.78
N SER A 57 -1.61 15.73 15.61
CA SER A 57 -0.21 15.70 16.02
C SER A 57 0.68 15.41 14.81
N ALA A 58 1.79 16.13 14.72
CA ALA A 58 2.55 16.42 13.51
C ALA A 58 3.45 15.29 12.97
N ASP A 59 3.41 14.06 13.47
CA ASP A 59 4.47 13.08 13.26
C ASP A 59 4.02 11.72 12.71
N GLY A 60 3.24 11.68 11.63
CA GLY A 60 2.93 10.38 11.03
C GLY A 60 2.45 10.44 9.59
N PRO A 61 2.84 9.47 8.76
CA PRO A 61 2.49 9.48 7.34
C PRO A 61 1.03 9.13 7.07
N GLY A 62 0.56 9.69 6.00
CA GLY A 62 -0.76 9.87 5.45
C GLY A 62 -1.74 8.71 5.34
N PHE A 63 -1.41 7.50 5.78
CA PHE A 63 -2.29 6.33 5.69
C PHE A 63 -2.67 5.84 7.09
N ARG A 64 -3.76 6.39 7.58
CA ARG A 64 -4.31 6.06 8.89
C ARG A 64 -5.65 5.33 8.76
N GLY A 65 -6.20 4.90 9.89
CA GLY A 65 -7.46 4.21 9.99
C GLY A 65 -8.58 4.89 9.20
N ARG A 66 -8.70 6.22 9.27
CA ARG A 66 -9.70 7.01 8.53
C ARG A 66 -9.62 6.85 7.02
N LEU A 67 -8.41 6.91 6.44
CA LEU A 67 -8.25 6.70 5.00
C LEU A 67 -8.56 5.26 4.60
N ALA A 68 -8.12 4.29 5.40
CA ALA A 68 -8.42 2.89 5.15
C ALA A 68 -9.93 2.62 5.20
N ALA A 69 -10.64 3.18 6.20
CA ALA A 69 -12.08 3.11 6.31
C ALA A 69 -12.80 3.75 5.12
N ALA A 70 -12.36 4.95 4.69
CA ALA A 70 -12.96 5.67 3.56
C ALA A 70 -12.83 4.89 2.25
N VAL A 71 -11.70 4.23 2.01
CA VAL A 71 -11.52 3.39 0.83
C VAL A 71 -12.35 2.12 0.90
N THR A 72 -12.41 1.48 2.07
CA THR A 72 -13.26 0.30 2.26
C THR A 72 -14.73 0.65 2.02
N ALA A 73 -15.20 1.79 2.54
CA ALA A 73 -16.55 2.29 2.29
C ALA A 73 -16.85 2.61 0.81
N ALA A 74 -15.80 2.91 0.03
CA ALA A 74 -15.91 3.16 -1.41
C ALA A 74 -15.83 1.87 -2.27
N GLY A 75 -15.82 0.68 -1.66
CA GLY A 75 -15.74 -0.61 -2.35
C GLY A 75 -14.32 -1.10 -2.66
N GLY A 76 -13.29 -0.44 -2.16
CA GLY A 76 -11.93 -0.95 -2.14
C GLY A 76 -11.63 -1.76 -0.88
N LEU A 77 -10.37 -2.11 -0.64
CA LEU A 77 -9.87 -2.65 0.62
C LEU A 77 -8.81 -1.72 1.18
N GLY A 78 -9.13 -1.01 2.25
CA GLY A 78 -8.19 -0.16 2.96
C GLY A 78 -7.20 -0.97 3.79
N LEU A 79 -5.93 -0.55 3.79
CA LEU A 79 -4.88 -1.14 4.61
C LEU A 79 -4.33 -0.11 5.60
N VAL A 80 -4.32 -0.50 6.88
CA VAL A 80 -3.67 0.26 7.96
C VAL A 80 -2.26 -0.28 8.13
N GLY A 81 -1.25 0.59 8.09
CA GLY A 81 0.13 0.19 8.35
C GLY A 81 0.41 0.00 9.84
N GLY A 82 1.10 -1.07 10.22
CA GLY A 82 1.46 -1.39 11.61
C GLY A 82 2.68 -0.64 12.16
N GLY A 83 3.22 0.32 11.41
CA GLY A 83 4.36 1.12 11.86
C GLY A 83 5.66 0.33 12.04
N TYR A 84 6.52 0.84 12.92
CA TYR A 84 7.81 0.22 13.29
C TYR A 84 7.76 -0.52 14.62
N GLY A 85 6.58 -0.87 15.11
CA GLY A 85 6.46 -1.67 16.34
C GLY A 85 5.85 -0.92 17.52
N GLU A 86 5.33 0.28 17.31
CA GLU A 86 4.69 1.10 18.34
C GLU A 86 3.23 0.64 18.55
N ALA A 87 2.94 -0.02 19.67
CA ALA A 87 1.61 -0.59 19.98
C ALA A 87 0.53 0.50 20.11
N ASP A 88 0.81 1.56 20.86
CA ASP A 88 -0.14 2.66 21.09
C ASP A 88 -0.54 3.34 19.77
N TRP A 89 0.44 3.47 18.86
CA TRP A 89 0.16 4.01 17.53
C TRP A 89 -0.79 3.10 16.74
N LEU A 90 -0.55 1.78 16.74
CA LEU A 90 -1.41 0.83 16.04
C LEU A 90 -2.84 0.85 16.62
N LEU A 91 -2.97 0.87 17.93
CA LEU A 91 -4.28 0.93 18.61
C LEU A 91 -5.04 2.21 18.23
N ALA A 92 -4.37 3.37 18.22
CA ALA A 92 -4.97 4.61 17.77
C ALA A 92 -5.43 4.54 16.30
N GLN A 93 -4.69 3.84 15.43
CA GLN A 93 -5.11 3.65 14.04
C GLN A 93 -6.30 2.69 13.93
N ILE A 94 -6.37 1.65 14.76
CA ILE A 94 -7.51 0.75 14.84
C ILE A 94 -8.77 1.56 15.21
N ASP A 95 -8.70 2.39 16.24
CA ASP A 95 -9.82 3.24 16.67
C ASP A 95 -10.30 4.18 15.53
N GLU A 96 -9.37 4.73 14.75
CA GLU A 96 -9.70 5.60 13.61
C GLU A 96 -10.41 4.85 12.44
N THR A 97 -10.46 3.52 12.44
CA THR A 97 -11.23 2.77 11.42
C THR A 97 -12.73 2.80 11.67
N ASP A 98 -13.18 3.18 12.86
CA ASP A 98 -14.59 3.22 13.28
C ASP A 98 -15.33 1.89 12.97
N GLY A 99 -14.66 0.76 13.23
CA GLY A 99 -15.20 -0.58 13.01
C GLY A 99 -15.26 -1.04 11.55
N ALA A 100 -14.72 -0.26 10.60
CA ALA A 100 -14.61 -0.71 9.21
C ALA A 100 -13.69 -1.94 9.11
N ARG A 101 -14.11 -2.96 8.35
CA ARG A 101 -13.33 -4.18 8.14
C ARG A 101 -12.21 -3.92 7.14
N VAL A 102 -11.07 -3.44 7.65
CA VAL A 102 -9.85 -3.13 6.88
C VAL A 102 -8.83 -4.27 6.95
N GLY A 103 -7.75 -4.18 6.18
CA GLY A 103 -6.56 -5.01 6.36
C GLY A 103 -5.50 -4.28 7.19
N TYR A 104 -4.58 -5.05 7.79
CA TYR A 104 -3.41 -4.49 8.48
C TYR A 104 -2.13 -4.99 7.82
N GLY A 105 -1.20 -4.06 7.58
CA GLY A 105 0.09 -4.33 6.95
C GLY A 105 1.26 -4.16 7.92
N PHE A 106 2.21 -5.09 7.92
CA PHE A 106 3.38 -5.05 8.80
C PHE A 106 4.69 -5.15 8.01
N ILE A 107 5.67 -4.38 8.49
CA ILE A 107 7.08 -4.56 8.13
C ILE A 107 7.56 -5.80 8.89
N THR A 108 7.78 -6.91 8.20
CA THR A 108 7.98 -8.24 8.81
C THR A 108 9.18 -8.28 9.75
N TRP A 109 10.32 -7.66 9.36
CA TRP A 109 11.50 -7.60 10.23
C TRP A 109 11.26 -6.77 11.50
N SER A 110 10.38 -5.77 11.44
CA SER A 110 10.00 -4.95 12.61
C SER A 110 8.99 -5.68 13.50
N LEU A 111 8.00 -6.35 12.88
CA LEU A 111 7.02 -7.19 13.59
C LEU A 111 7.71 -8.29 14.40
N ALA A 112 8.82 -8.84 13.89
CA ALA A 112 9.60 -9.85 14.62
C ALA A 112 10.16 -9.35 15.97
N ARG A 113 10.34 -8.04 16.13
CA ARG A 113 10.78 -7.42 17.39
C ARG A 113 9.63 -7.23 18.39
N ASN A 114 8.39 -7.15 17.91
CA ASN A 114 7.18 -7.02 18.73
C ASN A 114 6.01 -7.82 18.14
N PRO A 115 6.05 -9.17 18.23
CA PRO A 115 5.06 -10.04 17.60
C PRO A 115 3.65 -9.92 18.21
N GLY A 116 3.49 -9.29 19.37
CA GLY A 116 2.19 -9.01 20.00
C GLY A 116 1.31 -8.03 19.20
N LEU A 117 1.91 -7.21 18.31
CA LEU A 117 1.15 -6.34 17.42
C LEU A 117 0.25 -7.13 16.46
N LEU A 118 0.68 -8.32 16.06
CA LEU A 118 -0.14 -9.20 15.23
C LEU A 118 -1.42 -9.63 15.96
N ASP A 119 -1.35 -9.88 17.25
CA ASP A 119 -2.53 -10.25 18.05
C ASP A 119 -3.53 -9.12 18.13
N ASN A 120 -3.06 -7.88 18.33
CA ASN A 120 -3.91 -6.70 18.35
C ASN A 120 -4.66 -6.53 17.02
N ALA A 121 -3.97 -6.77 15.90
CA ALA A 121 -4.59 -6.71 14.58
C ALA A 121 -5.57 -7.87 14.33
N LEU A 122 -5.20 -9.10 14.68
CA LEU A 122 -6.05 -10.29 14.50
C LEU A 122 -7.32 -10.23 15.34
N ALA A 123 -7.27 -9.60 16.54
CA ALA A 123 -8.44 -9.39 17.39
C ALA A 123 -9.52 -8.53 16.71
N GLN A 124 -9.18 -7.73 15.71
CA GLN A 124 -10.11 -6.92 14.92
C GLN A 124 -10.82 -7.70 13.79
N GLN A 125 -10.55 -8.99 13.62
CA GLN A 125 -11.07 -9.83 12.52
C GLN A 125 -10.84 -9.17 11.14
N PRO A 126 -9.60 -8.81 10.79
CA PRO A 126 -9.30 -8.01 9.61
C PRO A 126 -9.67 -8.72 8.32
N ALA A 127 -9.84 -7.96 7.24
CA ALA A 127 -10.05 -8.52 5.91
C ALA A 127 -8.80 -9.27 5.40
N THR A 128 -7.61 -8.84 5.80
CA THR A 128 -6.32 -9.51 5.51
C THR A 128 -5.23 -9.02 6.46
N ILE A 129 -4.20 -9.83 6.65
CA ILE A 129 -2.90 -9.37 7.16
C ILE A 129 -1.89 -9.37 6.01
N MET A 130 -1.26 -8.23 5.77
CA MET A 130 -0.22 -8.07 4.78
C MET A 130 1.17 -8.04 5.43
N LEU A 131 2.06 -8.90 4.98
CA LEU A 131 3.45 -8.97 5.41
C LEU A 131 4.38 -8.54 4.28
N SER A 132 5.37 -7.69 4.61
CA SER A 132 6.31 -7.13 3.64
C SER A 132 7.71 -7.04 4.24
N PHE A 133 8.76 -7.21 3.41
CA PHE A 133 10.15 -6.95 3.82
C PHE A 133 10.66 -7.91 4.90
N GLY A 134 10.74 -9.20 4.61
CA GLY A 134 11.31 -10.21 5.50
C GLY A 134 10.69 -11.58 5.38
N ASP A 135 11.03 -12.47 6.31
CA ASP A 135 10.53 -13.84 6.37
C ASP A 135 9.10 -13.90 6.93
N LEU A 136 8.17 -14.41 6.12
CA LEU A 136 6.75 -14.56 6.48
C LEU A 136 6.49 -15.78 7.36
N THR A 137 7.38 -16.77 7.32
CA THR A 137 7.18 -18.11 7.90
C THR A 137 6.80 -18.09 9.38
N PRO A 138 7.41 -17.26 10.25
CA PRO A 138 7.08 -17.22 11.68
C PRO A 138 5.65 -16.76 12.00
N PHE A 139 4.99 -16.07 11.05
CA PHE A 139 3.67 -15.46 11.26
C PHE A 139 2.55 -16.15 10.48
N ALA A 140 2.90 -16.85 9.40
CA ALA A 140 1.93 -17.41 8.45
C ALA A 140 0.95 -18.40 9.08
N GLU A 141 1.44 -19.31 9.95
CA GLU A 141 0.58 -20.27 10.64
C GLU A 141 -0.41 -19.61 11.59
N ARG A 142 0.04 -18.59 12.32
CA ARG A 142 -0.79 -17.85 13.26
C ARG A 142 -1.89 -17.05 12.55
N ILE A 143 -1.59 -16.41 11.42
CA ILE A 143 -2.56 -15.69 10.59
C ILE A 143 -3.60 -16.68 10.03
N ARG A 144 -3.16 -17.79 9.47
CA ARG A 144 -4.02 -18.86 8.94
C ARG A 144 -4.89 -19.49 10.03
N GLY A 145 -4.31 -19.76 11.22
CA GLY A 145 -5.04 -20.29 12.37
C GLY A 145 -6.15 -19.38 12.88
N ALA A 146 -6.02 -18.08 12.66
CA ALA A 146 -7.06 -17.08 12.94
C ALA A 146 -8.14 -16.99 11.83
N GLY A 147 -8.01 -17.77 10.73
CA GLY A 147 -8.94 -17.72 9.61
C GLY A 147 -8.84 -16.45 8.77
N VAL A 148 -7.73 -15.70 8.88
CA VAL A 148 -7.51 -14.44 8.18
C VAL A 148 -6.64 -14.69 6.94
N PRO A 149 -6.99 -14.14 5.76
CA PRO A 149 -6.17 -14.23 4.55
C PRO A 149 -4.79 -13.59 4.76
N LEU A 150 -3.73 -14.30 4.33
CA LEU A 150 -2.36 -13.77 4.29
C LEU A 150 -2.10 -13.12 2.94
N THR A 151 -1.77 -11.84 2.96
CA THR A 151 -1.24 -11.09 1.83
C THR A 151 0.28 -10.96 1.98
N ALA A 152 1.04 -11.25 0.92
CA ALA A 152 2.49 -11.11 0.89
C ALA A 152 2.92 -10.10 -0.17
N GLN A 153 3.68 -9.07 0.21
CA GLN A 153 4.30 -8.15 -0.76
C GLN A 153 5.67 -8.69 -1.17
N VAL A 154 5.90 -8.75 -2.47
CA VAL A 154 7.11 -9.30 -3.06
C VAL A 154 7.67 -8.39 -4.15
N GLN A 155 9.00 -8.42 -4.35
CA GLN A 155 9.69 -7.66 -5.38
C GLN A 155 10.46 -8.57 -6.36
N THR A 156 10.49 -9.90 -6.08
CA THR A 156 11.16 -10.90 -6.92
C THR A 156 10.35 -12.18 -7.01
N LEU A 157 10.60 -12.99 -8.05
CA LEU A 157 10.01 -14.33 -8.16
C LEU A 157 10.45 -15.27 -7.03
N HIS A 158 11.65 -15.08 -6.48
CA HIS A 158 12.10 -15.86 -5.33
C HIS A 158 11.20 -15.60 -4.13
N GLN A 159 10.95 -14.32 -3.80
CA GLN A 159 10.03 -13.95 -2.73
C GLN A 159 8.60 -14.44 -2.98
N ALA A 160 8.13 -14.40 -4.25
CA ALA A 160 6.81 -14.92 -4.61
C ALA A 160 6.69 -16.45 -4.36
N ARG A 161 7.75 -17.22 -4.65
CA ARG A 161 7.79 -18.66 -4.32
C ARG A 161 7.75 -18.93 -2.82
N LEU A 162 8.48 -18.13 -2.03
CA LEU A 162 8.45 -18.24 -0.56
C LEU A 162 7.07 -17.86 0.00
N ALA A 163 6.43 -16.82 -0.55
CA ALA A 163 5.09 -16.41 -0.17
C ALA A 163 4.05 -17.51 -0.45
N LEU A 164 4.10 -18.16 -1.62
CA LEU A 164 3.25 -19.30 -1.96
C LEU A 164 3.50 -20.47 -1.01
N ALA A 165 4.75 -20.79 -0.70
CA ALA A 165 5.11 -21.86 0.24
C ALA A 165 4.60 -21.58 1.67
N ALA A 166 4.56 -20.30 2.09
CA ALA A 166 3.98 -19.86 3.35
C ALA A 166 2.44 -19.86 3.35
N GLY A 167 1.80 -20.11 2.20
CA GLY A 167 0.35 -20.17 2.05
C GLY A 167 -0.32 -18.80 1.87
N ALA A 168 0.37 -17.83 1.26
CA ALA A 168 -0.22 -16.55 0.92
C ALA A 168 -1.37 -16.73 -0.10
N GLN A 169 -2.54 -16.18 0.21
CA GLN A 169 -3.70 -16.16 -0.68
C GLN A 169 -3.70 -14.94 -1.60
N ILE A 170 -2.94 -13.90 -1.27
CA ILE A 170 -2.79 -12.71 -2.08
C ILE A 170 -1.29 -12.38 -2.17
N ILE A 171 -0.79 -12.18 -3.39
CA ILE A 171 0.57 -11.73 -3.65
C ILE A 171 0.53 -10.33 -4.26
N VAL A 172 1.18 -9.39 -3.60
CA VAL A 172 1.39 -8.04 -4.12
C VAL A 172 2.75 -7.96 -4.80
N ALA A 173 2.75 -7.89 -6.12
CA ALA A 173 3.96 -7.71 -6.94
C ALA A 173 4.31 -6.22 -6.99
N GLN A 174 5.29 -5.80 -6.18
CA GLN A 174 5.71 -4.40 -6.09
C GLN A 174 6.89 -4.10 -7.01
N GLY A 175 6.68 -3.24 -8.01
CA GLY A 175 7.73 -2.73 -8.88
C GLY A 175 8.54 -1.58 -8.30
N GLY A 176 9.67 -1.28 -8.92
CA GLY A 176 10.62 -0.24 -8.50
C GLY A 176 10.08 1.19 -8.59
N GLU A 177 8.98 1.42 -9.30
CA GLU A 177 8.29 2.71 -9.42
C GLU A 177 7.54 3.10 -8.14
N ALA A 178 7.31 2.13 -7.24
CA ALA A 178 6.59 2.36 -5.99
C ALA A 178 7.32 3.34 -5.07
N GLY A 179 6.56 4.18 -4.38
CA GLY A 179 7.05 5.04 -3.30
C GLY A 179 7.29 4.24 -2.01
N GLY A 180 8.13 4.79 -1.14
CA GLY A 180 8.56 4.09 0.07
C GLY A 180 9.55 2.97 -0.24
N HIS A 181 9.69 2.03 0.71
CA HIS A 181 10.69 0.97 0.61
C HIS A 181 10.36 -0.10 -0.43
N GLY A 182 11.42 -0.64 -1.02
CA GLY A 182 11.39 -1.73 -2.00
C GLY A 182 12.79 -2.05 -2.48
N MET A 183 12.96 -3.10 -3.27
CA MET A 183 14.28 -3.49 -3.79
C MET A 183 14.72 -2.66 -5.03
N GLY A 184 13.77 -1.99 -5.71
CA GLY A 184 14.09 -1.22 -6.92
C GLY A 184 14.56 -2.06 -8.12
N ALA A 185 14.53 -3.39 -8.01
CA ALA A 185 15.18 -4.30 -8.95
C ALA A 185 14.44 -4.48 -10.27
N ARG A 186 13.10 -4.37 -10.26
CA ARG A 186 12.25 -4.66 -11.44
C ARG A 186 11.11 -3.65 -11.55
N SER A 187 10.71 -3.36 -12.79
CA SER A 187 9.50 -2.59 -13.05
C SER A 187 8.24 -3.42 -12.79
N THR A 188 7.15 -2.75 -12.45
CA THR A 188 5.81 -3.36 -12.31
C THR A 188 5.43 -4.09 -13.59
N PHE A 189 5.72 -3.50 -14.75
CA PHE A 189 5.37 -4.03 -16.07
C PHE A 189 5.98 -5.40 -16.39
N THR A 190 7.14 -5.74 -15.84
CA THR A 190 7.80 -7.04 -16.05
C THR A 190 7.64 -7.99 -14.86
N LEU A 191 7.47 -7.48 -13.64
CA LEU A 191 7.33 -8.32 -12.46
C LEU A 191 5.94 -8.96 -12.38
N VAL A 192 4.89 -8.19 -12.67
CA VAL A 192 3.50 -8.66 -12.56
C VAL A 192 3.23 -9.89 -13.43
N PRO A 193 3.50 -9.90 -14.76
CA PRO A 193 3.21 -11.08 -15.57
C PRO A 193 4.02 -12.31 -15.13
N ASP A 194 5.28 -12.16 -14.72
CA ASP A 194 6.08 -13.26 -14.20
C ASP A 194 5.48 -13.87 -12.91
N VAL A 195 4.94 -13.03 -12.02
CA VAL A 195 4.26 -13.51 -10.80
C VAL A 195 2.93 -14.16 -11.15
N VAL A 196 2.17 -13.60 -12.10
CA VAL A 196 0.91 -14.19 -12.60
C VAL A 196 1.16 -15.60 -13.16
N ASP A 197 2.17 -15.77 -14.01
CA ASP A 197 2.53 -17.05 -14.60
C ASP A 197 2.96 -18.07 -13.53
N LEU A 198 3.75 -17.64 -12.55
CA LEU A 198 4.15 -18.46 -11.42
C LEU A 198 2.95 -18.93 -10.60
N VAL A 199 2.02 -18.03 -10.30
CA VAL A 199 0.79 -18.31 -9.52
C VAL A 199 -0.12 -19.26 -10.30
N ALA A 200 -0.33 -19.04 -11.60
CA ALA A 200 -1.13 -19.91 -12.45
C ALA A 200 -0.63 -21.36 -12.45
N GLN A 201 0.70 -21.57 -12.36
CA GLN A 201 1.32 -22.87 -12.33
C GLN A 201 1.28 -23.57 -10.96
N ARG A 202 1.23 -22.79 -9.86
CA ARG A 202 1.47 -23.29 -8.49
C ARG A 202 0.24 -23.26 -7.60
N SER A 203 -0.61 -22.24 -7.73
CA SER A 203 -1.75 -22.00 -6.83
C SER A 203 -2.78 -21.13 -7.52
N ALA A 204 -3.62 -21.73 -8.36
CA ALA A 204 -4.60 -21.03 -9.20
C ALA A 204 -5.61 -20.17 -8.41
N GLU A 205 -5.77 -20.43 -7.11
CA GLU A 205 -6.67 -19.68 -6.21
C GLU A 205 -5.99 -18.44 -5.59
N THR A 206 -4.66 -18.29 -5.70
CA THR A 206 -3.94 -17.13 -5.17
C THR A 206 -4.15 -15.93 -6.09
N LEU A 207 -4.52 -14.79 -5.52
CA LEU A 207 -4.69 -13.53 -6.25
C LEU A 207 -3.36 -12.81 -6.43
N VAL A 208 -3.18 -12.14 -7.56
CA VAL A 208 -2.02 -11.29 -7.85
C VAL A 208 -2.45 -9.84 -7.95
N VAL A 209 -1.82 -8.99 -7.17
CA VAL A 209 -2.09 -7.55 -7.11
C VAL A 209 -0.85 -6.78 -7.54
N ALA A 210 -0.98 -5.88 -8.50
CA ALA A 210 0.12 -5.06 -8.97
C ALA A 210 0.31 -3.83 -8.08
N ALA A 211 1.56 -3.48 -7.74
CA ALA A 211 1.91 -2.28 -6.98
C ALA A 211 3.08 -1.52 -7.60
N GLY A 212 3.01 -0.20 -7.60
CA GLY A 212 4.01 0.68 -8.22
C GLY A 212 3.55 1.25 -9.56
N GLY A 213 3.74 2.56 -9.77
CA GLY A 213 3.39 3.25 -11.01
C GLY A 213 1.89 3.53 -11.24
N VAL A 214 0.99 3.03 -10.40
CA VAL A 214 -0.47 3.14 -10.59
C VAL A 214 -1.03 4.36 -9.85
N ALA A 215 -1.69 5.28 -10.58
CA ALA A 215 -2.35 6.46 -9.99
C ALA A 215 -3.76 6.73 -10.54
N ASP A 216 -4.15 6.11 -11.63
CA ASP A 216 -5.43 6.33 -12.29
C ASP A 216 -5.95 5.07 -13.01
N GLY A 217 -7.08 5.20 -13.74
CA GLY A 217 -7.70 4.10 -14.46
C GLY A 217 -6.83 3.50 -15.58
N ARG A 218 -5.88 4.24 -16.14
CA ARG A 218 -4.93 3.72 -17.13
C ARG A 218 -4.01 2.69 -16.50
N GLY A 219 -3.45 3.01 -15.33
CA GLY A 219 -2.59 2.10 -14.57
C GLY A 219 -3.34 0.86 -14.09
N LEU A 220 -4.60 1.01 -13.64
CA LEU A 220 -5.47 -0.12 -13.28
C LEU A 220 -5.75 -1.01 -14.49
N ALA A 221 -6.16 -0.44 -15.64
CA ALA A 221 -6.41 -1.21 -16.86
C ALA A 221 -5.16 -1.96 -17.35
N ALA A 222 -3.99 -1.32 -17.30
CA ALA A 222 -2.72 -1.95 -17.66
C ALA A 222 -2.38 -3.12 -16.72
N ALA A 223 -2.56 -2.99 -15.41
CA ALA A 223 -2.33 -4.06 -14.44
C ALA A 223 -3.24 -5.27 -14.70
N LEU A 224 -4.53 -5.04 -14.99
CA LEU A 224 -5.47 -6.09 -15.36
C LEU A 224 -5.09 -6.76 -16.68
N ALA A 225 -4.64 -6.00 -17.67
CA ALA A 225 -4.15 -6.54 -18.95
C ALA A 225 -2.86 -7.39 -18.79
N LEU A 226 -2.04 -7.10 -17.79
CA LEU A 226 -0.88 -7.92 -17.40
C LEU A 226 -1.26 -9.19 -16.62
N GLY A 227 -2.55 -9.41 -16.36
CA GLY A 227 -3.08 -10.58 -15.66
C GLY A 227 -3.21 -10.43 -14.14
N ALA A 228 -3.00 -9.24 -13.59
CA ALA A 228 -3.27 -8.99 -12.16
C ALA A 228 -4.79 -9.02 -11.88
N ASP A 229 -5.16 -9.43 -10.68
CA ASP A 229 -6.55 -9.41 -10.18
C ASP A 229 -6.95 -8.02 -9.61
N GLY A 230 -5.97 -7.11 -9.43
CA GLY A 230 -6.19 -5.77 -8.92
C GLY A 230 -4.90 -4.98 -8.74
N VAL A 231 -5.00 -3.84 -8.07
CA VAL A 231 -3.86 -2.94 -7.81
C VAL A 231 -3.79 -2.51 -6.35
N LEU A 232 -2.58 -2.30 -5.88
CA LEU A 232 -2.26 -1.73 -4.59
C LEU A 232 -1.70 -0.32 -4.81
N VAL A 233 -2.43 0.72 -4.38
CA VAL A 233 -2.16 2.11 -4.73
C VAL A 233 -1.77 2.92 -3.51
N GLY A 234 -0.57 3.52 -3.53
CA GLY A 234 -0.06 4.39 -2.47
C GLY A 234 -0.16 5.86 -2.83
N THR A 235 0.67 6.31 -3.77
CA THR A 235 0.92 7.72 -4.09
C THR A 235 -0.36 8.51 -4.40
N ARG A 236 -1.33 7.92 -5.12
CA ARG A 236 -2.60 8.61 -5.41
C ARG A 236 -3.41 8.88 -4.12
N PHE A 237 -3.47 7.91 -3.20
CA PHE A 237 -4.19 8.06 -1.94
C PHE A 237 -3.43 8.87 -0.90
N TRP A 238 -2.11 9.01 -1.02
CA TRP A 238 -1.34 9.97 -0.25
C TRP A 238 -1.87 11.41 -0.46
N ALA A 239 -2.39 11.73 -1.64
CA ALA A 239 -3.02 13.01 -1.94
C ALA A 239 -4.55 13.02 -1.68
N ALA A 240 -5.11 12.00 -1.02
CA ALA A 240 -6.53 12.01 -0.65
C ALA A 240 -6.83 13.02 0.47
N THR A 241 -8.08 13.49 0.55
CA THR A 241 -8.51 14.42 1.63
C THR A 241 -8.43 13.79 3.00
N GLU A 242 -8.67 12.49 3.10
CA GLU A 242 -8.62 11.70 4.34
C GLU A 242 -7.19 11.33 4.77
N ALA A 243 -6.21 11.50 3.88
CA ALA A 243 -4.81 11.24 4.20
C ALA A 243 -4.27 12.29 5.16
N LEU A 244 -3.58 11.84 6.21
CA LEU A 244 -2.96 12.73 7.17
C LEU A 244 -1.61 13.25 6.66
N VAL A 245 -1.68 14.10 5.65
CA VAL A 245 -0.54 14.76 5.01
C VAL A 245 -0.71 16.25 5.18
N SER A 246 0.33 16.93 5.65
CA SER A 246 0.26 18.38 5.81
C SER A 246 0.03 19.09 4.47
N PRO A 247 -0.62 20.25 4.46
CA PRO A 247 -0.85 21.03 3.24
C PRO A 247 0.45 21.35 2.49
N ARG A 248 1.55 21.62 3.21
CA ARG A 248 2.86 21.91 2.63
C ARG A 248 3.48 20.68 1.97
N ALA A 249 3.40 19.51 2.64
CA ALA A 249 3.84 18.24 2.07
C ALA A 249 3.07 17.90 0.78
N ARG A 250 1.74 18.08 0.80
CA ARG A 250 0.88 17.89 -0.37
C ARG A 250 1.27 18.80 -1.52
N GLN A 251 1.42 20.09 -1.24
CA GLN A 251 1.85 21.06 -2.25
C GLN A 251 3.20 20.69 -2.86
N ARG A 252 4.18 20.30 -2.03
CA ARG A 252 5.51 19.87 -2.49
C ARG A 252 5.45 18.62 -3.35
N GLY A 253 4.64 17.61 -2.97
CA GLY A 253 4.50 16.36 -3.73
C GLY A 253 3.75 16.57 -5.04
N ILE A 254 2.63 17.31 -5.05
CA ILE A 254 1.84 17.57 -6.28
C ILE A 254 2.62 18.42 -7.28
N ALA A 255 3.55 19.28 -6.81
CA ALA A 255 4.43 20.05 -7.67
C ALA A 255 5.59 19.24 -8.27
N ALA A 256 5.82 18.00 -7.81
CA ALA A 256 6.90 17.13 -8.29
C ALA A 256 6.44 16.28 -9.48
N GLY A 257 7.35 16.05 -10.44
CA GLY A 257 7.20 15.06 -11.47
C GLY A 257 7.73 13.68 -11.07
N GLY A 258 7.49 12.67 -11.89
CA GLY A 258 8.07 11.34 -11.68
C GLY A 258 9.60 11.35 -11.71
N ASP A 259 10.18 12.19 -12.55
CA ASP A 259 11.63 12.36 -12.71
C ASP A 259 12.30 13.05 -11.50
N ASP A 260 11.51 13.72 -10.64
CA ASP A 260 12.00 14.34 -9.41
C ASP A 260 12.13 13.33 -8.26
N THR A 261 11.81 12.06 -8.47
CA THR A 261 11.91 11.03 -7.41
C THR A 261 13.28 10.36 -7.41
N VAL A 262 13.73 9.99 -6.23
CA VAL A 262 15.00 9.27 -6.03
C VAL A 262 14.80 8.09 -5.09
N ARG A 263 15.49 6.97 -5.34
CA ARG A 263 15.61 5.88 -4.38
C ARG A 263 16.89 6.06 -3.58
N THR A 264 16.79 6.03 -2.25
CA THR A 264 17.93 6.33 -1.38
C THR A 264 17.74 5.76 0.02
N ARG A 265 18.83 5.54 0.73
CA ARG A 265 18.89 5.15 2.16
C ARG A 265 19.18 6.34 3.09
N VAL A 266 19.34 7.54 2.56
CA VAL A 266 19.72 8.75 3.33
C VAL A 266 18.82 8.92 4.57
N TYR A 267 17.50 8.78 4.41
CA TYR A 267 16.58 8.98 5.53
C TYR A 267 16.52 7.82 6.51
N ASP A 268 16.85 6.60 6.10
CA ASP A 268 16.98 5.48 7.02
C ASP A 268 18.17 5.69 7.95
N ILE A 269 19.30 6.16 7.41
CA ILE A 269 20.50 6.53 8.17
C ILE A 269 20.18 7.68 9.14
N VAL A 270 19.63 8.79 8.64
CA VAL A 270 19.31 9.98 9.45
C VAL A 270 18.35 9.65 10.59
N ARG A 271 17.38 8.76 10.36
CA ARG A 271 16.39 8.33 11.36
C ARG A 271 16.81 7.11 12.17
N GLN A 272 18.01 6.58 11.89
CA GLN A 272 18.53 5.37 12.54
C GLN A 272 17.52 4.20 12.44
N ARG A 273 17.01 3.93 11.25
CA ARG A 273 16.13 2.80 10.95
C ARG A 273 16.96 1.66 10.34
N ASP A 274 16.94 0.50 10.99
CA ASP A 274 17.73 -0.69 10.61
C ASP A 274 17.08 -1.44 9.43
N TRP A 275 16.94 -0.77 8.29
CA TRP A 275 16.45 -1.43 7.09
C TRP A 275 17.53 -2.38 6.54
N PRO A 276 17.14 -3.62 6.13
CA PRO A 276 18.06 -4.51 5.42
C PRO A 276 18.63 -3.85 4.15
N GLU A 277 19.87 -4.21 3.79
CA GLU A 277 20.63 -3.52 2.74
C GLU A 277 19.97 -3.55 1.36
N GLU A 278 19.22 -4.61 1.07
CA GLU A 278 18.50 -4.80 -0.19
C GLU A 278 17.31 -3.83 -0.38
N TYR A 279 16.89 -3.12 0.67
CA TYR A 279 15.79 -2.18 0.60
C TYR A 279 16.26 -0.74 0.74
N ASP A 280 15.83 0.10 -0.18
CA ASP A 280 15.92 1.55 -0.12
C ASP A 280 14.53 2.17 -0.32
N ALA A 281 14.37 3.45 -0.08
CA ALA A 281 13.06 4.12 -0.18
C ALA A 281 13.03 5.11 -1.34
N ARG A 282 11.93 5.09 -2.13
CA ARG A 282 11.67 6.12 -3.14
C ARG A 282 10.88 7.27 -2.54
N MET A 283 11.30 8.49 -2.87
CA MET A 283 10.74 9.74 -2.38
C MET A 283 11.01 10.89 -3.35
N VAL A 284 10.40 12.05 -3.14
CA VAL A 284 10.79 13.28 -3.86
C VAL A 284 12.18 13.68 -3.43
N GLY A 285 13.06 13.91 -4.40
CA GLY A 285 14.41 14.42 -4.20
C GLY A 285 14.40 15.86 -3.63
N ASN A 286 15.41 16.17 -2.80
CA ASN A 286 15.58 17.48 -2.18
C ASN A 286 17.06 17.77 -1.90
N ALA A 287 17.37 18.89 -1.25
CA ALA A 287 18.74 19.29 -0.96
C ALA A 287 19.49 18.28 -0.07
N LEU A 288 18.80 17.61 0.88
CA LEU A 288 19.41 16.58 1.72
C LEU A 288 19.80 15.35 0.90
N THR A 289 18.87 14.86 0.05
CA THR A 289 19.18 13.71 -0.83
C THR A 289 20.26 14.06 -1.86
N ALA A 290 20.21 15.26 -2.45
CA ALA A 290 21.22 15.71 -3.42
C ALA A 290 22.62 15.78 -2.81
N ARG A 291 22.72 16.09 -1.50
CA ARG A 291 24.00 16.16 -0.78
C ARG A 291 24.55 14.80 -0.36
N TRP A 292 23.69 13.84 -0.02
CA TRP A 292 24.09 12.62 0.67
C TRP A 292 23.83 11.32 -0.09
N HIS A 293 23.01 11.32 -1.13
CA HIS A 293 22.82 10.13 -1.97
C HIS A 293 24.13 9.76 -2.68
N GLY A 294 24.59 8.52 -2.49
CA GLY A 294 25.91 8.06 -2.93
C GLY A 294 27.07 8.40 -1.99
N HIS A 295 26.80 9.11 -0.88
CA HIS A 295 27.78 9.49 0.16
C HIS A 295 27.35 9.01 1.55
N GLU A 296 26.69 7.85 1.64
CA GLU A 296 26.08 7.32 2.86
C GLU A 296 27.10 7.05 3.98
N ALA A 297 28.35 6.70 3.63
CA ALA A 297 29.42 6.51 4.60
C ALA A 297 29.84 7.84 5.27
N GLU A 298 29.91 8.93 4.49
CA GLU A 298 30.22 10.26 5.00
C GLU A 298 29.04 10.81 5.83
N LEU A 299 27.80 10.57 5.37
CA LEU A 299 26.60 10.89 6.12
C LEU A 299 26.63 10.24 7.50
N SER A 300 26.96 8.95 7.57
CA SER A 300 27.05 8.20 8.83
C SER A 300 28.10 8.78 9.78
N ALA A 301 29.24 9.23 9.26
CA ALA A 301 30.27 9.90 10.05
C ALA A 301 29.84 11.28 10.59
N ARG A 302 28.88 11.94 9.93
CA ARG A 302 28.33 13.25 10.32
C ARG A 302 26.91 13.17 10.91
N LEU A 303 26.46 11.99 11.22
CA LEU A 303 25.07 11.73 11.65
C LEU A 303 24.58 12.67 12.77
N PRO A 304 25.33 12.98 13.84
CA PRO A 304 24.85 13.85 14.91
C PRO A 304 24.46 15.26 14.44
N ASP A 305 25.20 15.82 13.49
CA ASP A 305 24.95 17.17 12.99
C ASP A 305 23.81 17.18 11.97
N VAL A 306 23.81 16.20 11.04
CA VAL A 306 22.75 16.07 10.03
C VAL A 306 21.41 15.75 10.69
N ARG A 307 21.39 14.97 11.75
CA ARG A 307 20.18 14.69 12.53
C ARG A 307 19.60 15.93 13.18
N LYS A 308 20.44 16.81 13.78
CA LYS A 308 19.99 18.10 14.31
C LYS A 308 19.42 19.03 13.23
N GLU A 309 20.04 19.00 12.03
CA GLU A 309 19.51 19.74 10.86
C GLU A 309 18.12 19.20 10.50
N PHE A 310 17.99 17.85 10.38
CA PHE A 310 16.73 17.19 10.06
C PHE A 310 15.63 17.46 11.11
N GLU A 311 15.93 17.41 12.41
CA GLU A 311 14.98 17.67 13.49
C GLU A 311 14.47 19.12 13.45
N ARG A 312 15.35 20.07 13.18
CA ARG A 312 14.95 21.50 12.98
C ARG A 312 14.07 21.68 11.75
N ALA A 313 14.45 21.04 10.65
CA ALA A 313 13.68 21.08 9.41
C ALA A 313 12.31 20.42 9.56
N ALA A 314 12.24 19.32 10.31
CA ALA A 314 10.97 18.64 10.60
C ALA A 314 10.02 19.52 11.40
N ALA A 315 10.52 20.23 12.41
CA ALA A 315 9.74 21.18 13.20
C ALA A 315 9.25 22.40 12.37
N ALA A 316 9.99 22.78 11.33
CA ALA A 316 9.66 23.88 10.43
C ALA A 316 8.86 23.47 9.18
N GLU A 317 8.59 22.17 8.99
CA GLU A 317 8.07 21.60 7.73
C GLU A 317 8.90 22.05 6.50
N ASP A 318 10.24 22.01 6.62
CA ASP A 318 11.16 22.37 5.54
C ASP A 318 11.41 21.16 4.62
N PHE A 319 10.70 21.10 3.50
CA PHE A 319 10.78 20.01 2.52
C PHE A 319 12.00 20.06 1.60
N ASP A 320 12.89 21.03 1.79
CA ASP A 320 14.25 20.97 1.21
C ASP A 320 15.17 20.02 2.01
N VAL A 321 14.77 19.67 3.24
CA VAL A 321 15.50 18.75 4.12
C VAL A 321 14.67 17.52 4.50
N ILE A 322 13.38 17.68 4.84
CA ILE A 322 12.50 16.53 5.14
C ILE A 322 11.89 15.94 3.89
N THR A 323 11.47 14.67 3.95
CA THR A 323 11.05 13.93 2.76
C THR A 323 9.54 13.94 2.52
N VAL A 324 9.17 13.80 1.25
CA VAL A 324 7.84 13.41 0.77
C VAL A 324 7.93 12.01 0.17
N LEU A 325 7.38 11.01 0.88
CA LEU A 325 7.40 9.59 0.48
C LEU A 325 6.30 9.31 -0.55
N VAL A 326 6.69 9.28 -1.82
CA VAL A 326 5.81 8.99 -2.97
C VAL A 326 6.60 8.25 -4.05
N GLY A 327 5.89 7.54 -4.94
CA GLY A 327 6.47 6.87 -6.11
C GLY A 327 6.49 7.75 -7.35
N GLU A 328 7.02 7.22 -8.46
CA GLU A 328 7.08 7.90 -9.76
C GLU A 328 5.69 8.35 -10.24
N ALA A 329 4.64 7.63 -9.84
CA ALA A 329 3.25 8.00 -10.12
C ALA A 329 2.84 9.37 -9.55
N VAL A 330 3.67 10.05 -8.76
CA VAL A 330 3.41 11.42 -8.29
C VAL A 330 3.21 12.39 -9.46
N GLY A 331 3.93 12.21 -10.56
CA GLY A 331 3.76 12.99 -11.79
C GLY A 331 2.38 12.86 -12.45
N LEU A 332 1.56 11.90 -12.02
CA LEU A 332 0.17 11.71 -12.47
C LEU A 332 -0.87 12.24 -11.45
N VAL A 333 -0.41 12.83 -10.33
CA VAL A 333 -1.27 13.31 -9.25
C VAL A 333 -1.28 14.84 -9.26
N HIS A 334 -2.39 15.42 -9.74
CA HIS A 334 -2.50 16.86 -9.96
C HIS A 334 -3.57 17.54 -9.06
N ASP A 335 -4.26 16.76 -8.23
CA ASP A 335 -5.35 17.23 -7.39
C ASP A 335 -5.46 16.49 -6.05
N VAL A 336 -6.20 17.07 -5.13
CA VAL A 336 -6.60 16.48 -3.85
C VAL A 336 -8.08 16.14 -3.94
N ARG A 337 -8.45 14.88 -3.68
CA ARG A 337 -9.84 14.41 -3.78
C ARG A 337 -10.18 13.48 -2.63
N PRO A 338 -11.48 13.33 -2.30
CA PRO A 338 -11.94 12.27 -1.43
C PRO A 338 -11.54 10.88 -1.95
N ALA A 339 -11.20 9.97 -1.03
CA ALA A 339 -10.82 8.60 -1.37
C ALA A 339 -11.88 7.88 -2.21
N ALA A 340 -13.15 8.07 -1.89
CA ALA A 340 -14.27 7.50 -2.66
C ALA A 340 -14.27 7.96 -4.13
N GLU A 341 -14.00 9.25 -4.36
CA GLU A 341 -13.94 9.77 -5.74
C GLU A 341 -12.76 9.17 -6.51
N ILE A 342 -11.62 9.00 -5.83
CA ILE A 342 -10.43 8.37 -6.43
C ILE A 342 -10.75 6.94 -6.86
N VAL A 343 -11.31 6.11 -5.96
CA VAL A 343 -11.70 4.72 -6.25
C VAL A 343 -12.66 4.68 -7.44
N HIS A 344 -13.77 5.40 -7.38
CA HIS A 344 -14.80 5.36 -8.41
C HIS A 344 -14.28 5.84 -9.78
N ARG A 345 -13.40 6.86 -9.80
CA ARG A 345 -12.79 7.32 -11.06
C ARG A 345 -11.87 6.28 -11.65
N MET A 346 -10.99 5.68 -10.82
CA MET A 346 -10.06 4.65 -11.29
C MET A 346 -10.79 3.47 -11.91
N VAL A 347 -11.82 2.95 -11.23
CA VAL A 347 -12.64 1.82 -11.70
C VAL A 347 -13.37 2.17 -13.00
N ARG A 348 -14.10 3.28 -13.03
CA ARG A 348 -14.85 3.73 -14.22
C ARG A 348 -13.95 3.95 -15.43
N ASP A 349 -12.80 4.62 -15.23
CA ASP A 349 -11.88 4.95 -16.33
C ASP A 349 -11.16 3.69 -16.84
N ALA A 350 -10.81 2.74 -15.95
CA ALA A 350 -10.27 1.44 -16.35
C ALA A 350 -11.28 0.61 -17.14
N ALA A 351 -12.54 0.52 -16.67
CA ALA A 351 -13.61 -0.18 -17.36
C ALA A 351 -13.84 0.38 -18.78
N ARG A 352 -13.80 1.72 -18.93
CA ARG A 352 -13.91 2.35 -20.25
C ARG A 352 -12.77 1.98 -21.18
N ILE A 353 -11.53 1.87 -20.67
CA ILE A 353 -10.36 1.50 -21.47
C ILE A 353 -10.43 0.03 -21.90
N LEU A 354 -10.83 -0.87 -21.01
CA LEU A 354 -10.88 -2.31 -21.28
C LEU A 354 -12.03 -2.72 -22.19
N ASN A 355 -13.08 -1.89 -22.33
CA ASN A 355 -14.23 -2.13 -23.20
C ASN A 355 -14.12 -1.44 -24.59
N GLN A 356 -12.96 -0.85 -24.92
CA GLN A 356 -12.66 -0.32 -26.27
C GLN A 356 -12.07 -1.39 -27.16
#